data_9f1f1a0e12fc666bf004dadb3ccee5df
#
_entry.id   9f1f1a0e12fc666bf004dadb3ccee5df
#
_cell.length_a   1.000
_cell.length_b   1.000
_cell.length_c   1.000
_cell.angle_alpha   90.00
_cell.angle_beta   90.00
_cell.angle_gamma   90.00
#
_symmetry.space_group_name_H-M   'P 1'
#
loop_
_entity.id
_entity.type
_entity.pdbx_description
1 polymer ?
#
loop_
_entity_poly.entity_id
_entity_poly.type
_entity_poly.pdbx_seq_one_letter_code
_entity_poly.pdbx_strand_id
1 'polypeptide(L)'
;MDNIGLIAYCRNMCYNEKTLYMWGGLMNTITEYFINYKAKQYPSRYTESRKETLRKYINKAYGCDCAGLIKSYYFGGVGSPGYEASKDLNASGMFNKASEKGAISTLPETVGLGLYQPGHVGVYAGNGIAYECTLGSYGDGVVKTKVAGRGWTNWFKVPFIDYINEDDQRGDEDCNCDCNCPGCICKEDYYNYTVVSGDSFWGIAKKVYGDGNKYPKILEYNGMTENDTIYAGDILKIPV
;
A
#
# COMPACT_ATOMS: atom_id res chain seq x y z
N MET A 1 8.85 8.39 9.64
CA MET A 1 8.06 7.67 8.60
C MET A 1 8.78 7.84 7.29
N ASP A 2 9.01 6.76 6.56
CA ASP A 2 9.91 6.72 5.41
C ASP A 2 9.25 6.13 4.16
N ASN A 3 9.96 6.21 3.05
CA ASN A 3 9.50 5.74 1.75
C ASN A 3 9.31 4.21 1.68
N ILE A 4 10.12 3.43 2.41
CA ILE A 4 10.00 1.96 2.46
C ILE A 4 8.72 1.57 3.20
N GLY A 5 8.47 2.17 4.36
CA GLY A 5 7.23 1.96 5.10
C GLY A 5 5.98 2.40 4.33
N LEU A 6 6.07 3.48 3.52
CA LEU A 6 4.95 3.89 2.65
C LEU A 6 4.59 2.80 1.63
N ILE A 7 5.58 2.19 1.00
CA ILE A 7 5.34 1.08 0.04
C ILE A 7 4.77 -0.14 0.74
N ALA A 8 5.33 -0.53 1.89
CA ALA A 8 4.79 -1.64 2.68
C ALA A 8 3.32 -1.40 3.07
N TYR A 9 2.99 -0.18 3.49
CA TYR A 9 1.61 0.23 3.78
C TYR A 9 0.70 0.13 2.56
N CYS A 10 1.08 0.70 1.42
CA CYS A 10 0.28 0.65 0.19
C CYS A 10 0.05 -0.78 -0.28
N ARG A 11 1.08 -1.63 -0.18
CA ARG A 11 1.01 -3.05 -0.51
C ARG A 11 0.01 -3.78 0.40
N ASN A 12 0.09 -3.56 1.72
CA ASN A 12 -0.85 -4.13 2.67
C ASN A 12 -2.30 -3.73 2.35
N MET A 13 -2.55 -2.44 2.08
CA MET A 13 -3.88 -1.95 1.71
C MET A 13 -4.38 -2.53 0.38
N CYS A 14 -3.49 -2.91 -0.53
CA CYS A 14 -3.84 -3.49 -1.82
C CYS A 14 -4.19 -4.98 -1.75
N TYR A 15 -3.48 -5.76 -0.92
CA TYR A 15 -3.56 -7.22 -0.96
C TYR A 15 -4.24 -7.85 0.26
N ASN A 16 -4.09 -7.25 1.43
CA ASN A 16 -4.54 -7.82 2.68
C ASN A 16 -5.80 -7.15 3.22
N GLU A 17 -6.12 -5.95 2.75
CA GLU A 17 -7.25 -5.20 3.22
C GLU A 17 -8.30 -4.98 2.11
N LYS A 18 -9.56 -5.01 2.46
CA LYS A 18 -10.60 -4.55 1.54
C LYS A 18 -10.69 -3.04 1.59
N THR A 19 -10.40 -2.40 0.46
CA THR A 19 -10.49 -0.94 0.32
C THR A 19 -11.49 -0.56 -0.75
N LEU A 20 -12.10 0.61 -0.61
CA LEU A 20 -12.94 1.24 -1.63
C LEU A 20 -12.57 2.71 -1.78
N TYR A 21 -12.71 3.23 -2.98
CA TYR A 21 -12.49 4.65 -3.23
C TYR A 21 -13.56 5.48 -2.53
N MET A 22 -13.16 6.36 -1.64
CA MET A 22 -14.03 7.32 -0.97
C MET A 22 -13.44 8.72 -1.06
N TRP A 23 -14.05 9.60 -1.81
CA TRP A 23 -13.61 10.98 -1.96
C TRP A 23 -13.50 11.67 -0.61
N GLY A 24 -12.32 12.23 -0.29
CA GLY A 24 -12.03 12.82 1.02
C GLY A 24 -11.85 11.83 2.17
N GLY A 25 -11.78 10.53 1.89
CA GLY A 25 -11.48 9.50 2.89
C GLY A 25 -9.98 9.42 3.19
N LEU A 26 -9.65 9.03 4.41
CA LEU A 26 -8.29 8.87 4.96
C LEU A 26 -8.11 7.47 5.54
N MET A 27 -8.43 6.44 4.74
CA MET A 27 -8.42 5.04 5.16
C MET A 27 -9.31 4.79 6.40
N ASN A 28 -10.45 5.45 6.42
CA ASN A 28 -11.43 5.29 7.49
C ASN A 28 -12.26 4.03 7.29
N THR A 29 -12.63 3.34 8.37
CA THR A 29 -13.64 2.28 8.31
C THR A 29 -14.92 2.82 7.68
N ILE A 30 -15.45 2.10 6.69
CA ILE A 30 -16.70 2.47 6.04
C ILE A 30 -17.85 2.23 7.00
N THR A 31 -18.54 3.29 7.40
CA THR A 31 -19.73 3.25 8.25
C THR A 31 -20.85 4.09 7.62
N GLU A 32 -22.10 3.87 7.99
CA GLU A 32 -23.22 4.70 7.50
C GLU A 32 -23.02 6.17 7.88
N TYR A 33 -22.50 6.42 9.10
CA TYR A 33 -22.13 7.78 9.54
C TYR A 33 -21.11 8.41 8.60
N PHE A 34 -20.02 7.68 8.28
CA PHE A 34 -18.93 8.22 7.45
C PHE A 34 -19.37 8.45 6.00
N ILE A 35 -20.19 7.54 5.44
CA ILE A 35 -20.80 7.71 4.11
C ILE A 35 -21.62 9.01 4.07
N ASN A 36 -22.52 9.20 5.04
CA ASN A 36 -23.41 10.36 5.08
C ASN A 36 -22.62 11.66 5.37
N TYR A 37 -21.63 11.62 6.23
CA TYR A 37 -20.74 12.75 6.51
C TYR A 37 -20.02 13.22 5.25
N LYS A 38 -19.41 12.29 4.50
CA LYS A 38 -18.69 12.63 3.25
C LYS A 38 -19.67 13.02 2.12
N ALA A 39 -20.83 12.41 2.06
CA ALA A 39 -21.87 12.79 1.09
C ALA A 39 -22.37 14.22 1.31
N LYS A 40 -22.45 14.68 2.56
CA LYS A 40 -22.79 16.08 2.89
C LYS A 40 -21.68 17.05 2.46
N GLN A 41 -20.41 16.64 2.60
CA GLN A 41 -19.27 17.47 2.19
C GLN A 41 -19.09 17.51 0.66
N TYR A 42 -19.38 16.42 -0.04
CA TYR A 42 -19.09 16.23 -1.46
C TYR A 42 -20.29 15.60 -2.20
N PRO A 43 -21.46 16.27 -2.25
CA PRO A 43 -22.71 15.64 -2.73
C PRO A 43 -22.59 15.12 -4.18
N SER A 44 -21.85 15.79 -5.05
CA SER A 44 -21.64 15.36 -6.44
C SER A 44 -20.81 14.07 -6.58
N ARG A 45 -20.05 13.69 -5.54
CA ARG A 45 -19.21 12.47 -5.53
C ARG A 45 -19.90 11.27 -4.92
N TYR A 46 -20.96 11.47 -4.17
CA TYR A 46 -21.70 10.44 -3.44
C TYR A 46 -23.13 10.30 -3.98
N THR A 47 -23.24 9.87 -5.25
CA THR A 47 -24.53 9.51 -5.85
C THR A 47 -25.19 8.37 -5.07
N GLU A 48 -26.50 8.16 -5.21
CA GLU A 48 -27.19 7.05 -4.53
C GLU A 48 -26.54 5.71 -4.86
N SER A 49 -26.24 5.45 -6.13
CA SER A 49 -25.56 4.23 -6.56
C SER A 49 -24.19 4.06 -5.88
N ARG A 50 -23.42 5.15 -5.69
CA ARG A 50 -22.13 5.08 -4.96
C ARG A 50 -22.37 4.77 -3.49
N LYS A 51 -23.32 5.41 -2.85
CA LYS A 51 -23.67 5.15 -1.44
C LYS A 51 -24.13 3.70 -1.24
N GLU A 52 -24.95 3.18 -2.12
CA GLU A 52 -25.40 1.77 -2.09
C GLU A 52 -24.22 0.80 -2.21
N THR A 53 -23.26 1.09 -3.11
CA THR A 53 -22.03 0.29 -3.23
C THR A 53 -21.27 0.28 -1.92
N LEU A 54 -21.04 1.44 -1.32
CA LEU A 54 -20.29 1.57 -0.06
C LEU A 54 -21.01 0.87 1.11
N ARG A 55 -22.36 0.95 1.17
CA ARG A 55 -23.17 0.29 2.22
C ARG A 55 -22.99 -1.22 2.28
N LYS A 56 -22.69 -1.88 1.18
CA LYS A 56 -22.40 -3.33 1.13
C LYS A 56 -21.16 -3.71 1.95
N TYR A 57 -20.32 -2.73 2.23
CA TYR A 57 -19.01 -2.91 2.89
C TYR A 57 -18.91 -2.21 4.25
N ILE A 58 -20.03 -1.83 4.85
CA ILE A 58 -20.05 -1.25 6.20
C ILE A 58 -19.38 -2.20 7.19
N ASN A 59 -18.41 -1.68 7.95
CA ASN A 59 -17.57 -2.40 8.91
C ASN A 59 -16.77 -3.59 8.31
N LYS A 60 -16.62 -3.62 6.97
CA LYS A 60 -15.92 -4.70 6.25
C LYS A 60 -14.82 -4.18 5.34
N ALA A 61 -14.67 -2.88 5.22
CA ALA A 61 -13.69 -2.25 4.33
C ALA A 61 -13.28 -0.87 4.83
N TYR A 62 -12.18 -0.39 4.28
CA TYR A 62 -11.69 0.98 4.48
C TYR A 62 -11.92 1.84 3.25
N GLY A 63 -12.16 3.14 3.47
CA GLY A 63 -12.38 4.12 2.41
C GLY A 63 -11.33 5.21 2.38
N CYS A 64 -10.70 5.41 1.21
CA CYS A 64 -9.81 6.54 0.96
C CYS A 64 -9.92 7.05 -0.47
N ASP A 65 -9.42 8.25 -0.74
CA ASP A 65 -9.12 8.71 -2.10
C ASP A 65 -7.62 8.54 -2.43
N CYS A 66 -7.21 9.01 -3.61
CA CYS A 66 -5.83 8.87 -4.06
C CYS A 66 -4.82 9.54 -3.12
N ALA A 67 -5.10 10.76 -2.67
CA ALA A 67 -4.27 11.47 -1.71
C ALA A 67 -4.43 10.88 -0.30
N GLY A 68 -5.62 10.39 0.02
CA GLY A 68 -5.95 9.75 1.30
C GLY A 68 -5.15 8.49 1.57
N LEU A 69 -4.81 7.70 0.55
CA LEU A 69 -3.91 6.56 0.68
C LEU A 69 -2.55 6.97 1.25
N ILE A 70 -1.95 8.00 0.68
CA ILE A 70 -0.63 8.51 1.11
C ILE A 70 -0.74 9.19 2.49
N LYS A 71 -1.75 10.05 2.66
CA LYS A 71 -1.96 10.79 3.90
C LYS A 71 -2.19 9.87 5.10
N SER A 72 -2.98 8.82 4.92
CA SER A 72 -3.24 7.88 5.99
C SER A 72 -1.95 7.24 6.52
N TYR A 73 -0.97 6.96 5.68
CA TYR A 73 0.32 6.47 6.13
C TYR A 73 1.00 7.46 7.09
N TYR A 74 1.23 8.71 6.67
CA TYR A 74 1.93 9.65 7.54
C TYR A 74 1.07 10.22 8.69
N PHE A 75 -0.23 9.95 8.70
CA PHE A 75 -1.11 10.20 9.83
C PHE A 75 -1.25 8.98 10.78
N GLY A 76 -0.39 7.97 10.65
CA GLY A 76 -0.33 6.84 11.59
C GLY A 76 -1.13 5.62 11.17
N GLY A 77 -1.58 5.53 9.93
CA GLY A 77 -2.26 4.35 9.38
C GLY A 77 -3.78 4.47 9.27
N VAL A 78 -4.45 3.34 9.41
CA VAL A 78 -5.91 3.24 9.30
C VAL A 78 -6.61 4.18 10.27
N GLY A 79 -7.61 4.91 9.78
CA GLY A 79 -8.35 5.90 10.54
C GLY A 79 -7.60 7.21 10.77
N SER A 80 -6.31 7.28 10.38
CA SER A 80 -5.48 8.49 10.49
C SER A 80 -5.46 9.11 11.91
N PRO A 81 -5.06 8.34 12.94
CA PRO A 81 -5.13 8.78 14.34
C PRO A 81 -4.28 10.03 14.64
N GLY A 82 -3.21 10.25 13.86
CA GLY A 82 -2.33 11.42 13.94
C GLY A 82 -2.69 12.52 12.94
N TYR A 83 -3.99 12.68 12.58
CA TYR A 83 -4.42 13.71 11.63
C TYR A 83 -3.98 15.12 12.06
N GLU A 84 -3.36 15.82 11.11
CA GLU A 84 -2.88 17.18 11.28
C GLU A 84 -3.28 18.03 10.07
N ALA A 85 -4.15 19.03 10.29
CA ALA A 85 -4.75 19.83 9.22
C ALA A 85 -3.71 20.56 8.35
N SER A 86 -2.58 20.98 8.92
CA SER A 86 -1.47 21.63 8.18
C SER A 86 -0.78 20.71 7.15
N LYS A 87 -0.93 19.40 7.32
CA LYS A 87 -0.41 18.36 6.43
C LYS A 87 -1.48 17.73 5.53
N ASP A 88 -2.74 18.17 5.63
CA ASP A 88 -3.83 17.64 4.82
C ASP A 88 -3.82 18.22 3.41
N LEU A 89 -2.95 17.67 2.56
CA LEU A 89 -2.74 18.10 1.18
C LEU A 89 -3.55 17.25 0.20
N ASN A 90 -4.10 17.90 -0.83
CA ASN A 90 -4.61 17.19 -2.00
C ASN A 90 -3.46 16.81 -2.97
N ALA A 91 -3.78 16.13 -4.07
CA ALA A 91 -2.81 15.68 -5.06
C ALA A 91 -1.87 16.80 -5.54
N SER A 92 -2.44 17.94 -5.95
CA SER A 92 -1.65 19.10 -6.42
C SER A 92 -0.86 19.75 -5.29
N GLY A 93 -1.41 19.81 -4.09
CA GLY A 93 -0.74 20.31 -2.88
C GLY A 93 0.50 19.50 -2.53
N MET A 94 0.42 18.16 -2.60
CA MET A 94 1.57 17.28 -2.40
C MET A 94 2.65 17.53 -3.45
N PHE A 95 2.27 17.54 -4.72
CA PHE A 95 3.20 17.78 -5.82
C PHE A 95 3.87 19.15 -5.73
N ASN A 96 3.10 20.20 -5.37
CA ASN A 96 3.65 21.56 -5.25
C ASN A 96 4.61 21.68 -4.07
N LYS A 97 4.30 21.04 -2.93
CA LYS A 97 5.10 21.09 -1.69
C LYS A 97 6.33 20.17 -1.73
N ALA A 98 6.43 19.29 -2.71
CA ALA A 98 7.55 18.35 -2.82
C ALA A 98 8.90 19.05 -2.92
N SER A 99 9.87 18.59 -2.17
CA SER A 99 11.26 19.10 -2.17
C SER A 99 12.01 18.75 -3.46
N GLU A 100 11.63 17.64 -4.09
CA GLU A 100 12.25 17.14 -5.32
C GLU A 100 11.18 16.51 -6.21
N LYS A 101 11.24 16.78 -7.50
CA LYS A 101 10.28 16.30 -8.50
C LYS A 101 10.84 16.43 -9.91
N GLY A 102 10.30 15.61 -10.82
CA GLY A 102 10.72 15.61 -12.22
C GLY A 102 9.64 15.08 -13.17
N ALA A 103 9.93 15.14 -14.47
CA ALA A 103 9.07 14.51 -15.47
C ALA A 103 9.05 13.00 -15.31
N ILE A 104 7.95 12.35 -15.65
CA ILE A 104 7.83 10.88 -15.51
C ILE A 104 8.90 10.13 -16.31
N SER A 105 9.38 10.68 -17.41
CA SER A 105 10.47 10.12 -18.22
C SER A 105 11.82 10.04 -17.48
N THR A 106 11.97 10.78 -16.39
CA THR A 106 13.16 10.78 -15.54
C THR A 106 12.92 10.10 -14.19
N LEU A 107 11.88 9.26 -14.07
CA LEU A 107 11.53 8.57 -12.84
C LEU A 107 12.72 7.70 -12.38
N PRO A 108 13.31 7.97 -11.21
CA PRO A 108 14.36 7.12 -10.66
C PRO A 108 13.78 5.84 -10.06
N GLU A 109 14.60 4.80 -9.93
CA GLU A 109 14.20 3.52 -9.32
C GLU A 109 14.15 3.60 -7.77
N THR A 110 13.74 4.73 -7.24
CA THR A 110 13.54 4.95 -5.81
C THR A 110 12.09 4.63 -5.45
N VAL A 111 11.84 3.61 -4.65
CA VAL A 111 10.51 3.24 -4.19
C VAL A 111 9.93 4.30 -3.24
N GLY A 112 8.61 4.41 -3.19
CA GLY A 112 7.91 5.38 -2.34
C GLY A 112 7.82 6.78 -2.93
N LEU A 113 8.38 7.03 -4.13
CA LEU A 113 8.13 8.29 -4.83
C LEU A 113 6.65 8.43 -5.15
N GLY A 114 6.12 9.64 -5.01
CA GLY A 114 4.80 9.99 -5.50
C GLY A 114 4.78 10.05 -7.03
N LEU A 115 3.74 9.52 -7.63
CA LEU A 115 3.42 9.67 -9.05
C LEU A 115 2.26 10.65 -9.18
N TYR A 116 2.37 11.59 -10.09
CA TYR A 116 1.40 12.67 -10.26
C TYR A 116 0.88 12.74 -11.69
N GLN A 117 -0.41 12.97 -11.80
CA GLN A 117 -1.09 13.54 -12.96
C GLN A 117 -2.15 14.54 -12.46
N PRO A 118 -2.64 15.49 -13.28
CA PRO A 118 -3.63 16.47 -12.83
C PRO A 118 -4.82 15.84 -12.12
N GLY A 119 -4.98 16.17 -10.83
CA GLY A 119 -6.06 15.66 -9.98
C GLY A 119 -5.88 14.26 -9.41
N HIS A 120 -4.74 13.61 -9.61
CA HIS A 120 -4.51 12.25 -9.12
C HIS A 120 -3.06 12.00 -8.69
N VAL A 121 -2.89 11.12 -7.70
CA VAL A 121 -1.58 10.66 -7.21
C VAL A 121 -1.59 9.16 -6.97
N GLY A 122 -0.41 8.56 -7.12
CA GLY A 122 -0.08 7.19 -6.72
C GLY A 122 1.29 7.14 -6.07
N VAL A 123 1.77 5.94 -5.76
CA VAL A 123 3.06 5.69 -5.13
C VAL A 123 3.83 4.68 -5.97
N TYR A 124 5.06 5.03 -6.34
CA TYR A 124 5.95 4.16 -7.11
C TYR A 124 6.50 3.03 -6.26
N ALA A 125 6.36 1.80 -6.74
CA ALA A 125 6.77 0.59 -6.04
C ALA A 125 8.05 -0.07 -6.62
N GLY A 126 8.71 0.62 -7.56
CA GLY A 126 9.85 0.04 -8.30
C GLY A 126 9.40 -0.78 -9.52
N ASN A 127 10.35 -1.07 -10.42
CA ASN A 127 10.15 -1.94 -11.59
C ASN A 127 8.92 -1.55 -12.45
N GLY A 128 8.64 -0.26 -12.61
CA GLY A 128 7.52 0.24 -13.40
C GLY A 128 6.13 -0.04 -12.81
N ILE A 129 6.03 -0.31 -11.52
CA ILE A 129 4.79 -0.59 -10.79
C ILE A 129 4.41 0.59 -9.89
N ALA A 130 3.11 0.80 -9.72
CA ALA A 130 2.53 1.77 -8.80
C ALA A 130 1.42 1.16 -7.95
N TYR A 131 1.22 1.71 -6.74
CA TYR A 131 -0.01 1.59 -5.97
C TYR A 131 -0.76 2.90 -5.98
N GLU A 132 -2.06 2.82 -6.19
CA GLU A 132 -2.94 3.99 -6.20
C GLU A 132 -4.33 3.65 -5.67
N CYS A 133 -5.03 4.60 -5.08
CA CYS A 133 -6.45 4.43 -4.79
C CYS A 133 -7.26 5.11 -5.90
N THR A 134 -8.07 4.33 -6.63
CA THR A 134 -8.79 4.79 -7.82
C THR A 134 -10.22 4.25 -7.88
N LEU A 135 -11.02 4.84 -8.75
CA LEU A 135 -12.38 4.40 -9.10
C LEU A 135 -12.55 4.45 -10.61
N GLY A 136 -12.88 3.32 -11.22
CA GLY A 136 -13.09 3.23 -12.66
C GLY A 136 -12.48 1.97 -13.29
N SER A 137 -11.92 2.11 -14.48
CA SER A 137 -11.40 0.97 -15.29
C SER A 137 -10.26 0.19 -14.63
N TYR A 138 -9.53 0.81 -13.72
CA TYR A 138 -8.43 0.16 -12.99
C TYR A 138 -8.87 -0.51 -11.68
N GLY A 139 -10.11 -0.27 -11.23
CA GLY A 139 -10.68 -0.87 -10.02
C GLY A 139 -11.41 0.14 -9.14
N ASP A 140 -11.79 -0.32 -7.94
CA ASP A 140 -12.44 0.49 -6.89
C ASP A 140 -11.70 0.23 -5.57
N GLY A 141 -10.91 1.21 -5.13
CA GLY A 141 -10.05 1.12 -3.95
C GLY A 141 -8.56 1.16 -4.28
N VAL A 142 -7.74 0.58 -3.41
CA VAL A 142 -6.29 0.51 -3.61
C VAL A 142 -5.96 -0.63 -4.57
N VAL A 143 -5.23 -0.30 -5.62
CA VAL A 143 -4.89 -1.22 -6.71
C VAL A 143 -3.42 -1.11 -7.08
N LYS A 144 -2.88 -2.19 -7.63
CA LYS A 144 -1.57 -2.23 -8.30
C LYS A 144 -1.76 -1.93 -9.78
N THR A 145 -1.00 -0.99 -10.32
CA THR A 145 -1.03 -0.62 -11.75
C THR A 145 0.37 -0.56 -12.33
N LYS A 146 0.47 -0.56 -13.66
CA LYS A 146 1.73 -0.27 -14.36
C LYS A 146 1.88 1.24 -14.50
N VAL A 147 3.08 1.76 -14.33
CA VAL A 147 3.39 3.18 -14.59
C VAL A 147 3.18 3.51 -16.07
N ALA A 148 3.66 2.62 -16.95
CA ALA A 148 3.51 2.78 -18.39
C ALA A 148 2.03 2.74 -18.80
N GLY A 149 1.61 3.71 -19.60
CA GLY A 149 0.25 3.79 -20.13
C GLY A 149 -0.81 4.29 -19.13
N ARG A 150 -0.42 4.62 -17.88
CA ARG A 150 -1.37 5.08 -16.85
C ARG A 150 -1.66 6.59 -16.94
N GLY A 151 -0.82 7.36 -17.66
CA GLY A 151 -1.00 8.80 -17.84
C GLY A 151 -0.30 9.66 -16.78
N TRP A 152 0.59 9.08 -16.00
CA TRP A 152 1.44 9.84 -15.09
C TRP A 152 2.28 10.85 -15.87
N THR A 153 2.38 12.07 -15.36
CA THR A 153 3.15 13.17 -15.99
C THR A 153 4.45 13.44 -15.25
N ASN A 154 4.45 13.26 -13.94
CA ASN A 154 5.56 13.60 -13.08
C ASN A 154 5.74 12.57 -11.96
N TRP A 155 6.94 12.58 -11.39
CA TRP A 155 7.26 11.98 -10.10
C TRP A 155 7.65 13.06 -9.08
N PHE A 156 7.56 12.75 -7.78
CA PHE A 156 7.93 13.66 -6.71
C PHE A 156 8.26 12.94 -5.41
N LYS A 157 9.12 13.54 -4.57
CA LYS A 157 9.28 13.10 -3.17
C LYS A 157 8.04 13.49 -2.37
N VAL A 158 7.37 12.50 -1.80
CA VAL A 158 6.16 12.72 -0.99
C VAL A 158 6.53 13.58 0.23
N PRO A 159 5.83 14.70 0.47
CA PRO A 159 6.07 15.53 1.66
C PRO A 159 5.85 14.77 2.96
N PHE A 160 6.60 15.15 4.01
CA PHE A 160 6.45 14.64 5.38
C PHE A 160 6.86 13.18 5.59
N ILE A 161 7.58 12.59 4.64
CA ILE A 161 8.25 11.30 4.82
C ILE A 161 9.74 11.45 4.52
N ASP A 162 10.54 10.63 5.17
CA ASP A 162 11.98 10.56 4.97
C ASP A 162 12.27 9.60 3.81
N TYR A 163 13.27 9.95 2.99
CA TYR A 163 13.75 9.07 1.94
C TYR A 163 15.06 8.46 2.42
N ILE A 164 14.97 7.18 2.78
CA ILE A 164 16.11 6.35 3.15
C ILE A 164 16.47 5.46 1.96
N ASN A 165 17.76 5.24 1.75
CA ASN A 165 18.22 4.22 0.82
C ASN A 165 18.16 2.86 1.53
N GLU A 166 17.86 1.81 0.81
CA GLU A 166 17.89 0.44 1.36
C GLU A 166 19.28 0.12 1.95
N ASP A 167 20.32 0.79 1.47
CA ASP A 167 21.68 0.66 1.97
C ASP A 167 21.94 1.32 3.34
N ASP A 168 21.18 2.36 3.70
CA ASP A 168 21.32 3.07 4.98
C ASP A 168 20.72 2.30 6.18
N GLN A 169 19.91 1.26 5.92
CA GLN A 169 19.34 0.38 6.96
C GLN A 169 20.29 -0.75 7.37
N ARG A 170 21.44 -0.89 6.72
CA ARG A 170 22.50 -1.79 7.14
C ARG A 170 23.31 -1.13 8.25
N GLY A 171 22.79 -1.14 9.48
CA GLY A 171 23.67 -1.10 10.65
C GLY A 171 24.65 -2.27 10.56
N ASP A 172 25.91 -2.04 10.95
CA ASP A 172 27.01 -3.02 11.01
C ASP A 172 26.67 -4.23 11.92
N GLU A 173 25.69 -5.03 11.55
CA GLU A 173 25.53 -6.37 12.10
C GLU A 173 25.90 -7.35 10.98
N ASP A 174 26.99 -8.06 11.21
CA ASP A 174 27.63 -9.04 10.34
C ASP A 174 26.61 -9.83 9.49
N CYS A 175 26.57 -9.52 8.21
CA CYS A 175 25.89 -10.35 7.23
C CYS A 175 26.67 -11.66 7.08
N ASN A 176 26.37 -12.64 7.89
CA ASN A 176 26.91 -14.00 7.79
C ASN A 176 26.11 -14.80 6.76
N CYS A 177 26.09 -14.33 5.51
CA CYS A 177 25.56 -15.10 4.40
C CYS A 177 26.73 -15.68 3.60
N ASP A 178 26.77 -17.01 3.53
CA ASP A 178 27.73 -17.80 2.73
C ASP A 178 27.51 -17.65 1.20
N CYS A 179 27.10 -16.47 0.72
CA CYS A 179 26.95 -16.22 -0.71
C CYS A 179 28.14 -15.40 -1.22
N ASN A 180 29.02 -16.05 -1.92
CA ASN A 180 30.21 -15.49 -2.57
C ASN A 180 29.81 -14.67 -3.84
N CYS A 181 28.99 -13.62 -3.68
CA CYS A 181 28.48 -12.78 -4.77
C CYS A 181 28.98 -11.34 -4.63
N PRO A 182 29.76 -10.79 -5.58
CA PRO A 182 30.00 -9.36 -5.64
C PRO A 182 28.67 -8.65 -5.98
N GLY A 183 28.11 -7.92 -5.02
CA GLY A 183 26.85 -7.19 -5.19
C GLY A 183 25.61 -7.91 -4.65
N CYS A 184 25.75 -8.72 -3.60
CA CYS A 184 24.64 -9.38 -2.94
C CYS A 184 23.66 -8.36 -2.36
N ILE A 185 22.61 -8.03 -3.12
CA ILE A 185 21.39 -7.43 -2.62
C ILE A 185 20.63 -8.58 -1.98
N CYS A 186 20.76 -8.76 -0.67
CA CYS A 186 19.81 -9.58 0.08
C CYS A 186 18.46 -8.86 0.05
N LYS A 187 17.75 -9.00 -1.06
CA LYS A 187 16.33 -8.65 -1.10
C LYS A 187 15.66 -9.57 -0.11
N GLU A 188 15.07 -9.00 0.93
CA GLU A 188 14.03 -9.71 1.65
C GLU A 188 12.85 -9.88 0.67
N ASP A 189 12.89 -10.96 -0.11
CA ASP A 189 11.83 -11.28 -1.08
C ASP A 189 10.61 -11.85 -0.36
N TYR A 190 10.17 -11.20 0.74
CA TYR A 190 9.00 -11.63 1.50
C TYR A 190 8.23 -10.43 2.09
N TYR A 191 6.98 -10.67 2.45
CA TYR A 191 6.22 -9.79 3.33
C TYR A 191 5.65 -10.57 4.52
N ASN A 192 5.41 -9.87 5.64
CA ASN A 192 4.83 -10.49 6.83
C ASN A 192 3.32 -10.69 6.64
N TYR A 193 2.85 -11.91 6.88
CA TYR A 193 1.44 -12.28 6.91
C TYR A 193 1.06 -12.65 8.35
N THR A 194 0.07 -11.97 8.92
CA THR A 194 -0.48 -12.35 10.23
C THR A 194 -1.53 -13.43 10.03
N VAL A 195 -1.29 -14.60 10.62
CA VAL A 195 -2.20 -15.73 10.59
C VAL A 195 -3.51 -15.38 11.29
N VAL A 196 -4.63 -15.69 10.66
CA VAL A 196 -5.97 -15.53 11.25
C VAL A 196 -6.61 -16.88 11.54
N SER A 197 -7.60 -16.89 12.42
CA SER A 197 -8.30 -18.12 12.79
C SER A 197 -8.89 -18.83 11.55
N GLY A 198 -8.58 -20.11 11.39
CA GLY A 198 -9.00 -20.94 10.26
C GLY A 198 -8.01 -20.94 9.08
N ASP A 199 -6.89 -20.23 9.18
CA ASP A 199 -5.83 -20.32 8.18
C ASP A 199 -5.10 -21.67 8.25
N SER A 200 -4.61 -22.10 7.09
CA SER A 200 -3.66 -23.18 6.90
C SER A 200 -2.60 -22.76 5.91
N PHE A 201 -1.43 -23.40 5.88
CA PHE A 201 -0.39 -23.08 4.90
C PHE A 201 -0.92 -23.15 3.46
N TRP A 202 -1.73 -24.16 3.14
CA TRP A 202 -2.38 -24.27 1.83
C TRP A 202 -3.35 -23.12 1.57
N GLY A 203 -4.18 -22.77 2.57
CA GLY A 203 -5.13 -21.66 2.48
C GLY A 203 -4.45 -20.31 2.29
N ILE A 204 -3.37 -20.06 3.03
CA ILE A 204 -2.54 -18.86 2.90
C ILE A 204 -1.90 -18.80 1.49
N ALA A 205 -1.28 -19.90 1.02
CA ALA A 205 -0.71 -19.98 -0.31
C ALA A 205 -1.76 -19.71 -1.42
N LYS A 206 -2.97 -20.25 -1.23
CA LYS A 206 -4.09 -19.97 -2.14
C LYS A 206 -4.47 -18.49 -2.17
N LYS A 207 -4.48 -17.83 -1.01
CA LYS A 207 -4.76 -16.38 -0.89
C LYS A 207 -3.67 -15.52 -1.52
N VAL A 208 -2.40 -15.84 -1.27
CA VAL A 208 -1.26 -14.96 -1.62
C VAL A 208 -0.69 -15.23 -3.00
N TYR A 209 -0.71 -16.48 -3.47
CA TYR A 209 -0.18 -16.88 -4.78
C TYR A 209 -1.26 -17.27 -5.80
N GLY A 210 -2.53 -17.33 -5.36
CA GLY A 210 -3.61 -17.85 -6.19
C GLY A 210 -3.60 -19.38 -6.36
N ASP A 211 -2.60 -20.08 -5.78
CA ASP A 211 -2.39 -21.52 -5.88
C ASP A 211 -1.97 -22.10 -4.53
N GLY A 212 -2.83 -22.93 -3.93
CA GLY A 212 -2.57 -23.56 -2.64
C GLY A 212 -1.37 -24.53 -2.64
N ASN A 213 -1.05 -25.14 -3.80
CA ASN A 213 0.08 -26.06 -3.91
C ASN A 213 1.46 -25.38 -3.77
N LYS A 214 1.48 -24.04 -3.73
CA LYS A 214 2.71 -23.27 -3.46
C LYS A 214 3.03 -23.11 -1.97
N TYR A 215 2.25 -23.71 -1.06
CA TYR A 215 2.53 -23.64 0.38
C TYR A 215 3.92 -24.13 0.79
N PRO A 216 4.60 -25.08 0.10
CA PRO A 216 5.95 -25.47 0.48
C PRO A 216 6.96 -24.31 0.46
N LYS A 217 6.76 -23.30 -0.42
CA LYS A 217 7.60 -22.09 -0.42
C LYS A 217 7.48 -21.30 0.89
N ILE A 218 6.27 -21.25 1.47
CA ILE A 218 6.04 -20.59 2.76
C ILE A 218 6.75 -21.36 3.87
N LEU A 219 6.63 -22.70 3.87
CA LEU A 219 7.30 -23.55 4.85
C LEU A 219 8.81 -23.36 4.81
N GLU A 220 9.41 -23.55 3.63
CA GLU A 220 10.85 -23.41 3.41
C GLU A 220 11.37 -22.04 3.89
N TYR A 221 10.69 -20.97 3.50
CA TYR A 221 11.11 -19.61 3.84
C TYR A 221 11.02 -19.28 5.33
N ASN A 222 10.12 -19.96 6.07
CA ASN A 222 9.95 -19.79 7.51
C ASN A 222 10.69 -20.87 8.33
N GLY A 223 11.46 -21.76 7.69
CA GLY A 223 12.12 -22.88 8.37
C GLY A 223 11.15 -23.84 9.02
N MET A 224 9.96 -23.99 8.44
CA MET A 224 8.86 -24.82 8.95
C MET A 224 8.67 -26.08 8.09
N THR A 225 7.96 -27.03 8.63
CA THR A 225 7.61 -28.30 7.99
C THR A 225 6.09 -28.49 7.92
N GLU A 226 5.62 -29.48 7.18
CA GLU A 226 4.18 -29.80 7.10
C GLU A 226 3.56 -30.23 8.45
N ASN A 227 4.40 -30.63 9.40
CA ASN A 227 3.97 -31.05 10.73
C ASN A 227 3.83 -29.88 11.72
N ASP A 228 4.29 -28.69 11.33
CA ASP A 228 4.19 -27.50 12.18
C ASP A 228 2.77 -26.93 12.16
N THR A 229 2.34 -26.44 13.30
CA THR A 229 1.02 -25.84 13.48
C THR A 229 1.17 -24.31 13.56
N ILE A 230 0.32 -23.59 12.85
CA ILE A 230 0.22 -22.13 12.93
C ILE A 230 -1.02 -21.72 13.73
N TYR A 231 -0.89 -20.67 14.51
CA TYR A 231 -1.95 -20.14 15.36
C TYR A 231 -2.31 -18.71 14.95
N ALA A 232 -3.56 -18.31 15.18
CA ALA A 232 -3.99 -16.94 14.95
C ALA A 232 -3.11 -15.96 15.75
N GLY A 233 -2.55 -14.98 15.06
CA GLY A 233 -1.58 -14.02 15.60
C GLY A 233 -0.12 -14.30 15.23
N ASP A 234 0.21 -15.50 14.75
CA ASP A 234 1.56 -15.82 14.26
C ASP A 234 1.89 -14.96 13.03
N ILE A 235 3.17 -14.62 12.87
CA ILE A 235 3.67 -13.86 11.71
C ILE A 235 4.48 -14.82 10.83
N LEU A 236 4.00 -15.03 9.60
CA LEU A 236 4.71 -15.79 8.57
C LEU A 236 5.35 -14.84 7.55
N LYS A 237 6.58 -15.12 7.18
CA LYS A 237 7.26 -14.48 6.04
C LYS A 237 6.78 -15.14 4.75
N ILE A 238 6.17 -14.39 3.88
CA ILE A 238 5.64 -14.88 2.59
C ILE A 238 6.58 -14.44 1.47
N PRO A 239 7.36 -15.36 0.87
CA PRO A 239 8.23 -15.02 -0.25
C PRO A 239 7.43 -14.53 -1.47
N VAL A 240 7.98 -13.57 -2.22
CA VAL A 240 7.35 -12.92 -3.39
C VAL A 240 7.83 -13.49 -4.71
#